data_2dd83fb7adb71712931cece0c0893f95
#
_entry.id   2dd83fb7adb71712931cece0c0893f95
#
_cell.length_a   1.000
_cell.length_b   1.000
_cell.length_c   1.000
_cell.angle_alpha   90.00
_cell.angle_beta   90.00
_cell.angle_gamma   90.00
#
_symmetry.space_group_name_H-M   'P 1'
#
loop_
_entity.id
_entity.type
_entity.pdbx_description
1 polymer ?
#
loop_
_entity_poly.entity_id
_entity_poly.type
_entity_poly.pdbx_seq_one_letter_code
_entity_poly.pdbx_strand_id
1 'polypeptide(L)'
;MMLKEIQALNQSGIVQEEIEAHFNLLPERYFVHGTPQEVYLHLCMVNRLLNNIAQAESIGSLVPVIDWQDDRDQALTVVNVVTWDRAGLFFRLAGAFTMAGVNILSVKAISRTDHIAIDTFLVCDPGGGPVQNPRAREIFEQAVKDSLLHNKDLLPEILEQARKHRQLAYLRTQDRLSAALPPSIDIYQELSQKRTIVEVQASDQIGLLYLLTKTISDHHFDITFARISTERGVAIDTFHVQNVNPNDTDNTAQLFSLRDALNKIVTPESLQAAG
;
A
#
# COMPACT_ATOMS: atom_id res chain seq x y z
N MET A 1 -27.82 2.83 -9.98
CA MET A 1 -27.94 3.87 -8.94
C MET A 1 -26.66 4.71 -8.91
N MET A 2 -25.49 4.15 -8.63
CA MET A 2 -24.19 4.85 -8.54
C MET A 2 -23.83 5.72 -9.76
N LEU A 3 -24.02 5.24 -11.00
CA LEU A 3 -23.71 6.01 -12.21
C LEU A 3 -24.47 7.35 -12.27
N LYS A 4 -25.76 7.36 -11.92
CA LYS A 4 -26.56 8.60 -11.89
C LYS A 4 -26.08 9.57 -10.81
N GLU A 5 -25.64 9.06 -9.68
CA GLU A 5 -25.11 9.88 -8.59
C GLU A 5 -23.78 10.51 -8.99
N ILE A 6 -22.90 9.76 -9.67
CA ILE A 6 -21.63 10.29 -10.19
C ILE A 6 -21.87 11.33 -11.28
N GLN A 7 -22.83 11.11 -12.18
CA GLN A 7 -23.23 12.12 -13.19
C GLN A 7 -23.73 13.41 -12.53
N ALA A 8 -24.46 13.31 -11.41
CA ALA A 8 -24.91 14.48 -10.64
C ALA A 8 -23.76 15.20 -9.92
N LEU A 9 -22.70 14.48 -9.52
CA LEU A 9 -21.48 15.04 -8.90
C LEU A 9 -20.54 15.67 -9.92
N ASN A 10 -20.71 15.41 -11.22
CA ASN A 10 -19.78 15.81 -12.28
C ASN A 10 -19.78 17.33 -12.52
N GLN A 11 -19.17 18.06 -11.61
CA GLN A 11 -18.90 19.50 -11.74
C GLN A 11 -17.62 19.80 -12.55
N SER A 12 -16.75 18.80 -12.71
CA SER A 12 -15.45 18.95 -13.39
C SER A 12 -15.58 18.85 -14.92
N GLY A 13 -16.76 18.58 -15.45
CA GLY A 13 -17.01 18.52 -16.90
C GLY A 13 -16.37 17.29 -17.57
N ILE A 14 -16.14 16.20 -16.83
CA ILE A 14 -15.65 14.94 -17.42
C ILE A 14 -16.69 14.43 -18.39
N VAL A 15 -16.25 14.07 -19.59
CA VAL A 15 -17.16 13.61 -20.65
C VAL A 15 -17.78 12.25 -20.33
N GLN A 16 -18.95 12.01 -20.88
CA GLN A 16 -19.74 10.80 -20.56
C GLN A 16 -18.97 9.51 -20.88
N GLU A 17 -18.22 9.50 -21.98
CA GLU A 17 -17.43 8.36 -22.44
C GLU A 17 -16.35 7.97 -21.40
N GLU A 18 -15.74 8.93 -20.72
CA GLU A 18 -14.75 8.67 -19.66
C GLU A 18 -15.41 8.12 -18.39
N ILE A 19 -16.59 8.61 -18.04
CA ILE A 19 -17.38 8.06 -16.93
C ILE A 19 -17.73 6.60 -17.22
N GLU A 20 -18.24 6.29 -18.41
CA GLU A 20 -18.57 4.92 -18.82
C GLU A 20 -17.33 4.02 -18.86
N ALA A 21 -16.20 4.52 -19.39
CA ALA A 21 -14.94 3.81 -19.39
C ALA A 21 -14.50 3.46 -17.96
N HIS A 22 -14.64 4.39 -16.99
CA HIS A 22 -14.30 4.13 -15.61
C HIS A 22 -15.10 2.96 -15.01
N PHE A 23 -16.40 2.87 -15.33
CA PHE A 23 -17.25 1.76 -14.89
C PHE A 23 -16.92 0.44 -15.58
N ASN A 24 -16.57 0.47 -16.86
CA ASN A 24 -16.29 -0.73 -17.64
C ASN A 24 -14.92 -1.34 -17.37
N LEU A 25 -13.94 -0.52 -16.95
CA LEU A 25 -12.56 -0.93 -16.75
C LEU A 25 -12.26 -1.36 -15.31
N LEU A 26 -13.17 -1.12 -14.37
CA LEU A 26 -13.01 -1.50 -12.97
C LEU A 26 -13.82 -2.76 -12.62
N PRO A 27 -13.31 -3.61 -11.71
CA PRO A 27 -14.04 -4.79 -11.27
C PRO A 27 -15.27 -4.41 -10.46
N GLU A 28 -16.34 -5.21 -10.56
CA GLU A 28 -17.62 -4.98 -9.86
C GLU A 28 -17.43 -4.78 -8.34
N ARG A 29 -16.52 -5.53 -7.71
CA ARG A 29 -16.20 -5.43 -6.29
C ARG A 29 -15.80 -4.02 -5.83
N TYR A 30 -15.22 -3.22 -6.73
CA TYR A 30 -14.84 -1.84 -6.45
C TYR A 30 -16.06 -0.98 -6.11
N PHE A 31 -17.17 -1.14 -6.86
CA PHE A 31 -18.39 -0.36 -6.68
C PHE A 31 -19.26 -0.84 -5.52
N VAL A 32 -19.07 -2.08 -5.06
CA VAL A 32 -19.84 -2.66 -3.94
C VAL A 32 -19.51 -1.96 -2.62
N HIS A 33 -18.26 -1.57 -2.44
CA HIS A 33 -17.74 -1.00 -1.19
C HIS A 33 -17.40 0.50 -1.28
N GLY A 34 -17.47 1.09 -2.46
CA GLY A 34 -17.18 2.50 -2.69
C GLY A 34 -18.41 3.39 -2.51
N THR A 35 -18.21 4.59 -1.99
CA THR A 35 -19.23 5.64 -2.01
C THR A 35 -19.23 6.37 -3.36
N PRO A 36 -20.32 7.01 -3.79
CA PRO A 36 -20.34 7.82 -5.01
C PRO A 36 -19.29 8.93 -5.01
N GLN A 37 -19.00 9.53 -3.85
CA GLN A 37 -18.00 10.59 -3.68
C GLN A 37 -16.58 10.06 -3.89
N GLU A 38 -16.26 8.89 -3.30
CA GLU A 38 -14.97 8.21 -3.47
C GLU A 38 -14.75 7.81 -4.94
N VAL A 39 -15.76 7.20 -5.58
CA VAL A 39 -15.68 6.82 -6.99
C VAL A 39 -15.52 8.04 -7.89
N TYR A 40 -16.22 9.14 -7.61
CA TYR A 40 -16.08 10.38 -8.37
C TYR A 40 -14.69 11.01 -8.19
N LEU A 41 -14.13 11.01 -6.98
CA LEU A 41 -12.77 11.45 -6.73
C LEU A 41 -11.76 10.65 -7.56
N HIS A 42 -11.86 9.32 -7.51
CA HIS A 42 -10.98 8.43 -8.29
C HIS A 42 -11.11 8.68 -9.80
N LEU A 43 -12.32 8.89 -10.30
CA LEU A 43 -12.56 9.27 -11.70
C LEU A 43 -11.83 10.58 -12.05
N CYS A 44 -11.94 11.61 -11.20
CA CYS A 44 -11.23 12.88 -11.39
C CYS A 44 -9.71 12.70 -11.39
N MET A 45 -9.19 11.86 -10.49
CA MET A 45 -7.75 11.58 -10.42
C MET A 45 -7.25 10.83 -11.65
N VAL A 46 -8.01 9.84 -12.14
CA VAL A 46 -7.70 9.10 -13.37
C VAL A 46 -7.70 10.06 -14.57
N ASN A 47 -8.74 10.89 -14.70
CA ASN A 47 -8.82 11.91 -15.76
C ASN A 47 -7.61 12.85 -15.70
N ARG A 48 -7.22 13.31 -14.51
CA ARG A 48 -6.03 14.14 -14.32
C ARG A 48 -4.74 13.42 -14.75
N LEU A 49 -4.59 12.14 -14.42
CA LEU A 49 -3.43 11.32 -14.82
C LEU A 49 -3.37 11.24 -16.36
N LEU A 50 -4.48 10.89 -17.00
CA LEU A 50 -4.55 10.76 -18.47
C LEU A 50 -4.30 12.09 -19.19
N ASN A 51 -4.83 13.20 -18.67
CA ASN A 51 -4.57 14.53 -19.21
C ASN A 51 -3.11 14.95 -19.07
N ASN A 52 -2.47 14.65 -17.94
CA ASN A 52 -1.04 14.91 -17.74
C ASN A 52 -0.19 14.14 -18.77
N ILE A 53 -0.58 12.90 -19.10
CA ILE A 53 0.09 12.08 -20.10
C ILE A 53 -0.10 12.66 -21.50
N ALA A 54 -1.32 13.05 -21.86
CA ALA A 54 -1.64 13.61 -23.18
C ALA A 54 -0.92 14.95 -23.45
N GLN A 55 -0.62 15.72 -22.41
CA GLN A 55 0.04 17.04 -22.51
C GLN A 55 1.56 16.96 -22.43
N ALA A 56 2.12 15.85 -22.00
CA ALA A 56 3.56 15.74 -21.77
C ALA A 56 4.30 15.22 -23.00
N GLU A 57 5.32 15.96 -23.40
CA GLU A 57 6.23 15.58 -24.49
C GLU A 57 7.30 14.54 -24.05
N SER A 58 7.30 14.10 -22.77
CA SER A 58 8.35 13.25 -22.20
C SER A 58 7.88 12.39 -21.01
N ILE A 59 8.78 11.53 -20.53
CA ILE A 59 8.60 10.58 -19.41
C ILE A 59 8.07 11.21 -18.09
N GLY A 60 8.15 12.52 -17.94
CA GLY A 60 7.56 13.26 -16.80
C GLY A 60 6.03 13.11 -16.67
N SER A 61 5.38 12.59 -17.71
CA SER A 61 3.94 12.26 -17.75
C SER A 61 3.51 11.10 -16.85
N LEU A 62 4.46 10.31 -16.35
CA LEU A 62 4.17 9.16 -15.49
C LEU A 62 4.09 9.52 -13.99
N VAL A 63 4.07 10.81 -13.65
CA VAL A 63 3.97 11.28 -12.27
C VAL A 63 2.63 10.83 -11.67
N PRO A 64 2.64 10.12 -10.55
CA PRO A 64 1.42 9.72 -9.87
C PRO A 64 0.56 10.92 -9.48
N VAL A 65 -0.74 10.74 -9.52
CA VAL A 65 -1.70 11.69 -8.95
C VAL A 65 -1.97 11.25 -7.51
N ILE A 66 -1.71 12.13 -6.56
CA ILE A 66 -1.86 11.85 -5.13
C ILE A 66 -2.86 12.85 -4.56
N ASP A 67 -3.75 12.36 -3.71
CA ASP A 67 -4.73 13.15 -2.98
C ASP A 67 -4.72 12.77 -1.50
N TRP A 68 -4.78 13.79 -0.62
CA TRP A 68 -4.76 13.63 0.83
C TRP A 68 -6.02 14.23 1.42
N GLN A 69 -6.82 13.42 2.11
CA GLN A 69 -8.04 13.86 2.77
C GLN A 69 -8.02 13.48 4.26
N ASP A 70 -8.13 14.46 5.12
CA ASP A 70 -8.19 14.22 6.56
C ASP A 70 -9.62 13.85 6.99
N ASP A 71 -9.78 12.67 7.53
CA ASP A 71 -11.00 12.20 8.18
C ASP A 71 -10.87 12.43 9.70
N ARG A 72 -11.47 13.51 10.17
CA ARG A 72 -11.40 13.89 11.58
C ARG A 72 -12.27 13.00 12.46
N ASP A 73 -13.33 12.43 11.93
CA ASP A 73 -14.25 11.57 12.67
C ASP A 73 -13.61 10.22 12.99
N GLN A 74 -12.82 9.70 12.05
CA GLN A 74 -12.04 8.49 12.24
C GLN A 74 -10.62 8.73 12.76
N ALA A 75 -10.22 9.99 12.94
CA ALA A 75 -8.88 10.39 13.36
C ALA A 75 -7.75 9.79 12.50
N LEU A 76 -7.89 9.86 11.18
CA LEU A 76 -6.92 9.36 10.20
C LEU A 76 -6.88 10.27 8.96
N THR A 77 -5.97 9.96 8.05
CA THR A 77 -5.92 10.56 6.71
C THR A 77 -6.13 9.47 5.66
N VAL A 78 -6.96 9.76 4.67
CA VAL A 78 -7.14 8.93 3.46
C VAL A 78 -6.17 9.45 2.40
N VAL A 79 -5.32 8.58 1.88
CA VAL A 79 -4.38 8.92 0.79
C VAL A 79 -4.73 8.07 -0.43
N ASN A 80 -5.16 8.74 -1.48
CA ASN A 80 -5.42 8.10 -2.77
C ASN A 80 -4.22 8.30 -3.70
N VAL A 81 -3.76 7.23 -4.32
CA VAL A 81 -2.66 7.25 -5.30
C VAL A 81 -3.16 6.62 -6.59
N VAL A 82 -3.15 7.40 -7.67
CA VAL A 82 -3.50 6.93 -9.01
C VAL A 82 -2.27 7.01 -9.90
N THR A 83 -1.86 5.87 -10.46
CA THR A 83 -0.66 5.75 -11.28
C THR A 83 -0.77 4.55 -12.24
N TRP A 84 0.24 4.36 -13.10
CA TRP A 84 0.36 3.14 -13.88
C TRP A 84 0.61 1.94 -12.97
N ASP A 85 -0.18 0.88 -13.20
CA ASP A 85 0.00 -0.40 -12.54
C ASP A 85 1.32 -1.06 -12.97
N ARG A 86 2.06 -1.56 -12.00
CA ARG A 86 3.33 -2.26 -12.20
C ARG A 86 3.62 -3.21 -11.06
N ALA A 87 4.38 -4.26 -11.34
CA ALA A 87 4.86 -5.18 -10.32
C ALA A 87 5.55 -4.43 -9.18
N GLY A 88 5.19 -4.76 -7.95
CA GLY A 88 5.78 -4.18 -6.76
C GLY A 88 5.34 -2.75 -6.44
N LEU A 89 4.28 -2.23 -7.05
CA LEU A 89 3.76 -0.89 -6.74
C LEU A 89 3.50 -0.74 -5.24
N PHE A 90 2.88 -1.74 -4.63
CA PHE A 90 2.51 -1.71 -3.22
C PHE A 90 3.72 -1.51 -2.30
N PHE A 91 4.79 -2.30 -2.43
CA PHE A 91 5.95 -2.15 -1.55
C PHE A 91 6.67 -0.82 -1.74
N ARG A 92 6.65 -0.25 -2.95
CA ARG A 92 7.22 1.06 -3.24
C ARG A 92 6.46 2.17 -2.52
N LEU A 93 5.13 2.10 -2.52
CA LEU A 93 4.28 3.03 -1.79
C LEU A 93 4.41 2.84 -0.26
N ALA A 94 4.43 1.59 0.22
CA ALA A 94 4.69 1.29 1.63
C ALA A 94 6.06 1.81 2.11
N GLY A 95 7.09 1.67 1.27
CA GLY A 95 8.41 2.25 1.52
C GLY A 95 8.39 3.78 1.60
N ALA A 96 7.64 4.44 0.73
CA ALA A 96 7.49 5.89 0.76
C ALA A 96 6.79 6.37 2.04
N PHE A 97 5.76 5.67 2.53
CA PHE A 97 5.14 5.96 3.84
C PHE A 97 6.12 5.74 4.99
N THR A 98 6.92 4.67 4.93
CA THR A 98 7.98 4.43 5.92
C THR A 98 8.98 5.58 5.96
N MET A 99 9.43 6.07 4.80
CA MET A 99 10.34 7.23 4.69
C MET A 99 9.71 8.50 5.28
N ALA A 100 8.41 8.68 5.10
CA ALA A 100 7.66 9.81 5.64
C ALA A 100 7.38 9.71 7.16
N GLY A 101 7.64 8.54 7.76
CA GLY A 101 7.33 8.28 9.15
C GLY A 101 5.83 8.22 9.42
N VAL A 102 5.03 7.74 8.47
CA VAL A 102 3.56 7.65 8.53
C VAL A 102 3.16 6.19 8.66
N ASN A 103 2.24 5.91 9.58
CA ASN A 103 1.72 4.57 9.79
C ASN A 103 0.58 4.25 8.84
N ILE A 104 0.66 3.11 8.15
CA ILE A 104 -0.42 2.58 7.34
C ILE A 104 -1.32 1.73 8.26
N LEU A 105 -2.64 1.94 8.17
CA LEU A 105 -3.64 1.17 8.89
C LEU A 105 -4.35 0.16 7.99
N SER A 106 -4.63 0.55 6.77
CA SER A 106 -5.25 -0.34 5.80
C SER A 106 -5.03 0.18 4.38
N VAL A 107 -5.10 -0.72 3.41
CA VAL A 107 -4.97 -0.40 1.99
C VAL A 107 -5.99 -1.19 1.18
N LYS A 108 -6.58 -0.52 0.20
CA LYS A 108 -7.32 -1.14 -0.90
C LYS A 108 -6.54 -0.86 -2.18
N ALA A 109 -6.08 -1.89 -2.87
CA ALA A 109 -5.38 -1.78 -4.14
C ALA A 109 -6.28 -2.33 -5.26
N ILE A 110 -6.58 -1.52 -6.23
CA ILE A 110 -7.47 -1.86 -7.34
C ILE A 110 -6.79 -1.47 -8.66
N SER A 111 -6.71 -2.43 -9.58
CA SER A 111 -6.22 -2.16 -10.93
C SER A 111 -7.37 -2.14 -11.94
N ARG A 112 -7.37 -1.14 -12.81
CA ARG A 112 -8.21 -1.10 -14.00
C ARG A 112 -7.63 -2.02 -15.07
N THR A 113 -8.44 -2.49 -15.99
CA THR A 113 -8.00 -3.38 -17.07
C THR A 113 -7.09 -2.70 -18.11
N ASP A 114 -7.02 -1.36 -18.08
CA ASP A 114 -6.09 -0.54 -18.88
C ASP A 114 -4.79 -0.19 -18.13
N HIS A 115 -4.44 -0.97 -17.11
CA HIS A 115 -3.22 -0.82 -16.32
C HIS A 115 -3.09 0.48 -15.52
N ILE A 116 -4.19 1.05 -15.08
CA ILE A 116 -4.17 2.14 -14.10
C ILE A 116 -4.52 1.55 -12.72
N ALA A 117 -3.61 1.75 -11.76
CA ALA A 117 -3.81 1.40 -10.36
C ALA A 117 -4.46 2.57 -9.61
N ILE A 118 -5.40 2.24 -8.75
CA ILE A 118 -6.08 3.14 -7.82
C ILE A 118 -5.91 2.55 -6.43
N ASP A 119 -4.99 3.09 -5.65
CA ASP A 119 -4.66 2.61 -4.32
C ASP A 119 -5.13 3.62 -3.27
N THR A 120 -5.97 3.17 -2.34
CA THR A 120 -6.49 3.98 -1.23
C THR A 120 -5.89 3.49 0.08
N PHE A 121 -5.10 4.34 0.72
CA PHE A 121 -4.45 4.08 2.00
C PHE A 121 -5.19 4.82 3.12
N LEU A 122 -5.50 4.13 4.20
CA LEU A 122 -5.85 4.75 5.46
C LEU A 122 -4.58 4.85 6.31
N VAL A 123 -4.20 6.06 6.68
CA VAL A 123 -2.92 6.31 7.36
C VAL A 123 -3.10 7.24 8.57
N CYS A 124 -2.15 7.19 9.50
CA CYS A 124 -2.12 8.10 10.64
C CYS A 124 -0.69 8.52 11.01
N ASP A 125 -0.59 9.60 11.77
CA ASP A 125 0.69 9.95 12.43
C ASP A 125 1.11 8.84 13.41
N PRO A 126 2.41 8.68 13.72
CA PRO A 126 2.88 7.70 14.70
C PRO A 126 2.28 7.86 16.09
N GLY A 127 1.88 9.09 16.46
CA GLY A 127 1.17 9.41 17.69
C GLY A 127 -0.35 9.21 17.62
N GLY A 128 -0.86 8.75 16.48
CA GLY A 128 -2.29 8.68 16.18
C GLY A 128 -2.85 9.99 15.63
N GLY A 129 -4.01 9.92 14.99
CA GLY A 129 -4.65 11.07 14.35
C GLY A 129 -4.21 11.32 12.91
N PRO A 130 -4.82 12.31 12.25
CA PRO A 130 -4.51 12.64 10.86
C PRO A 130 -3.06 13.10 10.67
N VAL A 131 -2.50 12.85 9.48
CA VAL A 131 -1.14 13.30 9.09
C VAL A 131 -1.16 14.80 8.82
N GLN A 132 -0.83 15.59 9.85
CA GLN A 132 -0.88 17.06 9.78
C GLN A 132 0.46 17.69 9.37
N ASN A 133 1.57 16.95 9.46
CA ASN A 133 2.88 17.46 9.13
C ASN A 133 3.06 17.60 7.60
N PRO A 134 3.12 18.81 7.03
CA PRO A 134 3.30 18.98 5.59
C PRO A 134 4.60 18.34 5.07
N ARG A 135 5.65 18.34 5.90
CA ARG A 135 6.93 17.73 5.52
C ARG A 135 6.82 16.21 5.35
N ALA A 136 5.97 15.53 6.12
CA ALA A 136 5.74 14.10 5.93
C ALA A 136 5.09 13.84 4.56
N ARG A 137 4.11 14.67 4.15
CA ARG A 137 3.48 14.59 2.83
C ARG A 137 4.50 14.85 1.70
N GLU A 138 5.35 15.86 1.84
CA GLU A 138 6.41 16.16 0.87
C GLU A 138 7.42 15.01 0.74
N ILE A 139 7.87 14.42 1.86
CA ILE A 139 8.80 13.27 1.86
C ILE A 139 8.15 12.09 1.17
N PHE A 140 6.88 11.78 1.46
CA PHE A 140 6.15 10.72 0.80
C PHE A 140 6.09 10.93 -0.72
N GLU A 141 5.64 12.09 -1.17
CA GLU A 141 5.50 12.39 -2.60
C GLU A 141 6.85 12.34 -3.33
N GLN A 142 7.93 12.82 -2.68
CA GLN A 142 9.27 12.73 -3.26
C GLN A 142 9.75 11.28 -3.34
N ALA A 143 9.57 10.49 -2.27
CA ALA A 143 9.96 9.08 -2.26
C ALA A 143 9.18 8.26 -3.30
N VAL A 144 7.87 8.55 -3.49
CA VAL A 144 7.06 7.95 -4.56
C VAL A 144 7.64 8.29 -5.93
N LYS A 145 7.96 9.57 -6.19
CA LYS A 145 8.58 9.99 -7.46
C LYS A 145 9.91 9.30 -7.68
N ASP A 146 10.79 9.30 -6.69
CA ASP A 146 12.11 8.66 -6.77
C ASP A 146 11.99 7.16 -7.08
N SER A 147 11.08 6.47 -6.39
CA SER A 147 10.89 5.04 -6.58
C SER A 147 10.19 4.67 -7.88
N LEU A 148 9.16 5.43 -8.29
CA LEU A 148 8.36 5.09 -9.49
C LEU A 148 8.93 5.65 -10.78
N LEU A 149 9.52 6.85 -10.78
CA LEU A 149 10.05 7.48 -11.98
C LEU A 149 11.53 7.18 -12.21
N HIS A 150 12.31 7.14 -11.14
CA HIS A 150 13.75 6.93 -11.19
C HIS A 150 14.18 5.52 -10.80
N ASN A 151 13.21 4.64 -10.51
CA ASN A 151 13.41 3.25 -10.07
C ASN A 151 14.40 3.13 -8.89
N LYS A 152 14.42 4.15 -8.02
CA LYS A 152 15.27 4.16 -6.84
C LYS A 152 14.82 3.09 -5.85
N ASP A 153 15.78 2.31 -5.36
CA ASP A 153 15.55 1.40 -4.24
C ASP A 153 15.53 2.21 -2.93
N LEU A 154 14.43 2.12 -2.18
CA LEU A 154 14.28 2.81 -0.90
C LEU A 154 14.85 2.01 0.29
N LEU A 155 15.25 0.74 0.07
CA LEU A 155 15.70 -0.14 1.14
C LEU A 155 16.89 0.43 1.94
N PRO A 156 17.94 0.98 1.31
CA PRO A 156 19.09 1.51 2.06
C PRO A 156 18.70 2.61 3.06
N GLU A 157 17.85 3.55 2.63
CA GLU A 157 17.37 4.65 3.48
C GLU A 157 16.44 4.16 4.59
N ILE A 158 15.57 3.18 4.29
CA ILE A 158 14.68 2.55 5.28
C ILE A 158 15.53 1.84 6.36
N LEU A 159 16.54 1.08 5.97
CA LEU A 159 17.42 0.39 6.91
C LEU A 159 18.22 1.38 7.79
N GLU A 160 18.71 2.47 7.21
CA GLU A 160 19.39 3.52 7.97
C GLU A 160 18.45 4.20 8.98
N GLN A 161 17.19 4.44 8.60
CA GLN A 161 16.18 4.98 9.48
C GLN A 161 15.88 3.99 10.64
N ALA A 162 15.74 2.70 10.32
CA ALA A 162 15.52 1.65 11.31
C ALA A 162 16.71 1.56 12.30
N ARG A 163 17.95 1.66 11.79
CA ARG A 163 19.17 1.66 12.61
C ARG A 163 19.20 2.85 13.59
N LYS A 164 18.92 4.06 13.12
CA LYS A 164 18.84 5.27 13.96
C LYS A 164 17.79 5.13 15.04
N HIS A 165 16.61 4.62 14.68
CA HIS A 165 15.51 4.43 15.63
C HIS A 165 15.89 3.43 16.73
N ARG A 166 16.53 2.30 16.38
CA ARG A 166 17.00 1.29 17.35
C ARG A 166 18.04 1.88 18.32
N GLN A 167 18.98 2.68 17.84
CA GLN A 167 19.97 3.35 18.71
C GLN A 167 19.29 4.28 19.71
N LEU A 168 18.32 5.08 19.26
CA LEU A 168 17.57 5.98 20.13
C LEU A 168 16.69 5.22 21.14
N ALA A 169 16.07 4.13 20.72
CA ALA A 169 15.28 3.27 21.60
C ALA A 169 16.16 2.62 22.68
N TYR A 170 17.33 2.09 22.33
CA TYR A 170 18.27 1.52 23.28
C TYR A 170 18.70 2.54 24.36
N LEU A 171 18.89 3.79 24.00
CA LEU A 171 19.22 4.87 24.96
C LEU A 171 18.05 5.25 25.88
N ARG A 172 16.82 4.96 25.50
CA ARG A 172 15.59 5.31 26.25
C ARG A 172 15.06 4.18 27.13
N THR A 173 15.38 2.92 26.82
CA THR A 173 14.81 1.75 27.48
C THR A 173 15.88 0.90 28.16
N GLN A 174 16.22 1.27 29.41
CA GLN A 174 16.86 0.29 30.32
C GLN A 174 15.83 -0.66 30.96
N ASP A 175 14.53 -0.50 30.72
CA ASP A 175 13.48 -1.20 31.51
C ASP A 175 12.24 -1.61 30.70
N ARG A 176 12.35 -2.38 29.61
CA ARG A 176 11.16 -3.11 29.11
C ARG A 176 11.57 -4.40 28.38
N LEU A 177 11.66 -5.49 29.14
CA LEU A 177 11.42 -6.83 28.63
C LEU A 177 9.93 -6.92 28.28
N SER A 178 9.54 -6.47 27.09
CA SER A 178 8.27 -6.78 26.50
C SER A 178 8.30 -8.28 26.21
N ALA A 179 7.38 -9.06 26.79
CA ALA A 179 7.21 -10.46 26.43
C ALA A 179 6.78 -10.49 24.95
N ALA A 180 7.76 -10.64 24.06
CA ALA A 180 7.49 -10.71 22.63
C ALA A 180 6.70 -11.98 22.36
N LEU A 181 5.51 -11.85 21.77
CA LEU A 181 4.80 -12.98 21.22
C LEU A 181 5.68 -13.61 20.12
N PRO A 182 5.71 -14.95 20.03
CA PRO A 182 6.48 -15.60 18.99
C PRO A 182 5.98 -15.15 17.61
N PRO A 183 6.92 -14.86 16.66
CA PRO A 183 6.49 -14.53 15.30
C PRO A 183 5.78 -15.71 14.66
N SER A 184 4.76 -15.43 13.84
CA SER A 184 4.05 -16.45 13.07
C SER A 184 3.69 -15.93 11.68
N ILE A 185 3.70 -16.86 10.72
CA ILE A 185 3.24 -16.65 9.35
C ILE A 185 2.24 -17.74 9.01
N ASP A 186 1.00 -17.36 8.77
CA ASP A 186 -0.06 -18.24 8.33
C ASP A 186 -0.50 -17.88 6.91
N ILE A 187 -0.51 -18.88 6.01
CA ILE A 187 -0.94 -18.71 4.62
C ILE A 187 -2.02 -19.74 4.36
N TYR A 188 -3.20 -19.28 3.94
CA TYR A 188 -4.33 -20.14 3.61
C TYR A 188 -5.14 -19.60 2.44
N GLN A 189 -5.85 -20.49 1.77
CA GLN A 189 -6.70 -20.13 0.63
C GLN A 189 -8.16 -20.06 1.06
N GLU A 190 -8.80 -18.95 0.82
CA GLU A 190 -10.23 -18.80 0.95
C GLU A 190 -10.92 -19.20 -0.36
N LEU A 191 -11.34 -20.47 -0.44
CA LEU A 191 -11.89 -21.06 -1.66
C LEU A 191 -13.16 -20.34 -2.16
N SER A 192 -13.98 -19.82 -1.25
CA SER A 192 -15.22 -19.11 -1.57
C SER A 192 -14.98 -17.85 -2.40
N GLN A 193 -13.85 -17.16 -2.18
CA GLN A 193 -13.50 -15.90 -2.84
C GLN A 193 -12.28 -16.01 -3.75
N LYS A 194 -11.76 -17.23 -3.94
CA LYS A 194 -10.58 -17.52 -4.79
C LYS A 194 -9.39 -16.60 -4.49
N ARG A 195 -9.13 -16.33 -3.21
CA ARG A 195 -8.03 -15.48 -2.77
C ARG A 195 -7.15 -16.22 -1.76
N THR A 196 -5.89 -15.84 -1.72
CA THR A 196 -4.93 -16.29 -0.71
C THR A 196 -4.82 -15.21 0.36
N ILE A 197 -4.82 -15.63 1.62
CA ILE A 197 -4.63 -14.76 2.78
C ILE A 197 -3.29 -15.09 3.41
N VAL A 198 -2.51 -14.05 3.68
CA VAL A 198 -1.24 -14.12 4.42
C VAL A 198 -1.42 -13.34 5.70
N GLU A 199 -1.35 -14.02 6.84
CA GLU A 199 -1.38 -13.42 8.17
C GLU A 199 0.02 -13.44 8.77
N VAL A 200 0.43 -12.28 9.29
CA VAL A 200 1.76 -12.07 9.87
C VAL A 200 1.61 -11.56 11.28
N GLN A 201 2.29 -12.19 12.22
CA GLN A 201 2.51 -11.67 13.57
C GLN A 201 4.02 -11.55 13.81
N ALA A 202 4.50 -10.36 14.15
CA ALA A 202 5.93 -10.11 14.36
C ALA A 202 6.15 -8.93 15.31
N SER A 203 7.37 -8.78 15.84
CA SER A 203 7.75 -7.54 16.52
C SER A 203 7.69 -6.37 15.55
N ASP A 204 6.98 -5.30 15.92
CA ASP A 204 6.87 -4.10 15.08
C ASP A 204 8.21 -3.37 15.00
N GLN A 205 8.59 -3.00 13.78
CA GLN A 205 9.83 -2.28 13.50
C GLN A 205 9.77 -1.53 12.17
N ILE A 206 10.52 -0.43 12.10
CA ILE A 206 10.63 0.36 10.87
C ILE A 206 11.14 -0.51 9.73
N GLY A 207 10.40 -0.48 8.62
CA GLY A 207 10.72 -1.23 7.41
C GLY A 207 10.15 -2.65 7.34
N LEU A 208 9.53 -3.17 8.41
CA LEU A 208 8.92 -4.51 8.39
C LEU A 208 7.90 -4.63 7.25
N LEU A 209 6.94 -3.72 7.16
CA LEU A 209 5.92 -3.74 6.12
C LEU A 209 6.53 -3.68 4.71
N TYR A 210 7.56 -2.85 4.49
CA TYR A 210 8.29 -2.80 3.22
C TYR A 210 8.88 -4.16 2.85
N LEU A 211 9.57 -4.82 3.79
CA LEU A 211 10.21 -6.11 3.56
C LEU A 211 9.19 -7.22 3.30
N LEU A 212 8.10 -7.26 4.08
CA LEU A 212 7.02 -8.23 3.90
C LEU A 212 6.39 -8.09 2.51
N THR A 213 5.99 -6.86 2.15
CA THR A 213 5.29 -6.60 0.88
C THR A 213 6.21 -6.75 -0.33
N LYS A 214 7.50 -6.41 -0.18
CA LYS A 214 8.51 -6.69 -1.21
C LYS A 214 8.67 -8.19 -1.42
N THR A 215 8.75 -8.99 -0.36
CA THR A 215 8.88 -10.44 -0.44
C THR A 215 7.65 -11.08 -1.08
N ILE A 216 6.44 -10.60 -0.77
CA ILE A 216 5.21 -11.05 -1.44
C ILE A 216 5.30 -10.79 -2.95
N SER A 217 5.73 -9.60 -3.34
CA SER A 217 5.90 -9.22 -4.75
C SER A 217 7.01 -10.03 -5.44
N ASP A 218 8.16 -10.26 -4.80
CA ASP A 218 9.27 -11.04 -5.34
C ASP A 218 8.89 -12.52 -5.57
N HIS A 219 7.84 -13.00 -4.87
CA HIS A 219 7.24 -14.32 -5.08
C HIS A 219 6.06 -14.32 -6.07
N HIS A 220 5.93 -13.26 -6.88
CA HIS A 220 4.91 -13.10 -7.93
C HIS A 220 3.47 -13.09 -7.40
N PHE A 221 3.26 -12.51 -6.23
CA PHE A 221 1.92 -12.21 -5.72
C PHE A 221 1.70 -10.70 -5.68
N ASP A 222 0.50 -10.28 -6.12
CA ASP A 222 0.00 -8.92 -5.96
C ASP A 222 -0.89 -8.82 -4.74
N ILE A 223 -0.74 -7.73 -3.99
CA ILE A 223 -1.57 -7.42 -2.82
C ILE A 223 -2.78 -6.61 -3.30
N THR A 224 -3.98 -7.13 -3.04
CA THR A 224 -5.25 -6.46 -3.41
C THR A 224 -5.93 -5.77 -2.23
N PHE A 225 -5.57 -6.16 -1.02
CA PHE A 225 -6.04 -5.55 0.21
C PHE A 225 -5.02 -5.86 1.32
N ALA A 226 -4.80 -4.90 2.21
CA ALA A 226 -4.06 -5.14 3.44
C ALA A 226 -4.74 -4.46 4.62
N ARG A 227 -4.70 -5.13 5.77
CA ARG A 227 -5.00 -4.56 7.08
C ARG A 227 -3.74 -4.64 7.91
N ILE A 228 -3.31 -3.49 8.41
CA ILE A 228 -2.07 -3.32 9.15
C ILE A 228 -2.42 -2.85 10.56
N SER A 229 -1.95 -3.54 11.58
CA SER A 229 -2.23 -3.20 12.97
C SER A 229 -0.98 -3.39 13.83
N THR A 230 -0.71 -2.42 14.68
CA THR A 230 0.34 -2.54 15.70
C THR A 230 -0.28 -2.44 17.09
N GLU A 231 -0.20 -3.52 17.85
CA GLU A 231 -0.69 -3.60 19.21
C GLU A 231 0.45 -3.89 20.18
N ARG A 232 0.74 -2.96 21.09
CA ARG A 232 1.79 -3.10 22.12
C ARG A 232 3.16 -3.50 21.56
N GLY A 233 3.52 -2.98 20.38
CA GLY A 233 4.78 -3.27 19.71
C GLY A 233 4.82 -4.61 18.95
N VAL A 234 3.65 -5.22 18.71
CA VAL A 234 3.47 -6.38 17.84
C VAL A 234 2.70 -5.95 16.60
N ALA A 235 3.29 -6.18 15.42
CA ALA A 235 2.60 -6.05 14.15
C ALA A 235 1.70 -7.27 13.94
N ILE A 236 0.45 -7.05 13.57
CA ILE A 236 -0.55 -8.07 13.24
C ILE A 236 -1.15 -7.65 11.89
N ASP A 237 -0.59 -8.21 10.83
CA ASP A 237 -0.90 -7.79 9.47
C ASP A 237 -1.61 -8.90 8.71
N THR A 238 -2.61 -8.52 7.92
CA THR A 238 -3.35 -9.44 7.04
C THR A 238 -3.28 -8.92 5.62
N PHE A 239 -2.77 -9.73 4.70
CA PHE A 239 -2.71 -9.42 3.28
C PHE A 239 -3.61 -10.35 2.49
N HIS A 240 -4.44 -9.80 1.61
CA HIS A 240 -5.12 -10.55 0.58
C HIS A 240 -4.27 -10.48 -0.68
N VAL A 241 -3.81 -11.61 -1.13
CA VAL A 241 -2.91 -11.70 -2.28
C VAL A 241 -3.51 -12.55 -3.40
N GLN A 242 -3.13 -12.24 -4.62
CA GLN A 242 -3.47 -13.02 -5.80
C GLN A 242 -2.21 -13.30 -6.61
N ASN A 243 -2.16 -14.45 -7.29
CA ASN A 243 -1.05 -14.76 -8.18
C ASN A 243 -1.09 -13.82 -9.40
N VAL A 244 0.05 -13.28 -9.78
CA VAL A 244 0.22 -12.43 -10.98
C VAL A 244 -0.14 -13.22 -12.25
N ASN A 245 0.11 -14.54 -12.24
CA ASN A 245 -0.24 -15.45 -13.35
C ASN A 245 -1.52 -16.23 -13.02
N PRO A 246 -2.72 -15.78 -13.42
CA PRO A 246 -3.99 -16.43 -13.08
C PRO A 246 -4.17 -17.83 -13.67
N ASN A 247 -3.32 -18.23 -14.62
CA ASN A 247 -3.32 -19.57 -15.23
C ASN A 247 -2.53 -20.60 -14.42
N ASP A 248 -1.80 -20.18 -13.40
CA ASP A 248 -1.03 -21.06 -12.52
C ASP A 248 -1.97 -21.60 -11.43
N THR A 249 -2.62 -22.74 -11.72
CA THR A 249 -3.63 -23.34 -10.84
C THR A 249 -3.04 -24.10 -9.66
N ASP A 250 -1.75 -24.46 -9.72
CA ASP A 250 -1.02 -25.10 -8.62
C ASP A 250 0.12 -24.20 -8.11
N ASN A 251 -0.23 -23.25 -7.25
CA ASN A 251 0.74 -22.36 -6.63
C ASN A 251 1.24 -22.88 -5.26
N THR A 252 1.00 -24.16 -4.94
CA THR A 252 1.34 -24.74 -3.63
C THR A 252 2.83 -24.59 -3.31
N ALA A 253 3.73 -24.94 -4.24
CA ALA A 253 5.17 -24.80 -4.05
C ALA A 253 5.59 -23.34 -3.87
N GLN A 254 4.95 -22.42 -4.61
CA GLN A 254 5.18 -20.98 -4.52
C GLN A 254 4.74 -20.42 -3.17
N LEU A 255 3.60 -20.89 -2.63
CA LEU A 255 3.12 -20.50 -1.29
C LEU A 255 4.04 -21.03 -0.18
N PHE A 256 4.58 -22.24 -0.30
CA PHE A 256 5.58 -22.75 0.63
C PHE A 256 6.85 -21.90 0.58
N SER A 257 7.35 -21.57 -0.61
CA SER A 257 8.52 -20.70 -0.77
C SER A 257 8.29 -19.30 -0.17
N LEU A 258 7.10 -18.73 -0.39
CA LEU A 258 6.70 -17.45 0.19
C LEU A 258 6.69 -17.53 1.73
N ARG A 259 6.07 -18.56 2.31
CA ARG A 259 6.04 -18.77 3.76
C ARG A 259 7.44 -18.83 4.35
N ASP A 260 8.34 -19.60 3.74
CA ASP A 260 9.73 -19.74 4.20
C ASP A 260 10.48 -18.42 4.12
N ALA A 261 10.27 -17.64 3.06
CA ALA A 261 10.88 -16.34 2.90
C ALA A 261 10.36 -15.31 3.93
N LEU A 262 9.05 -15.27 4.17
CA LEU A 262 8.43 -14.41 5.18
C LEU A 262 8.88 -14.79 6.61
N ASN A 263 8.97 -16.09 6.92
CA ASN A 263 9.48 -16.54 8.23
C ASN A 263 10.90 -16.04 8.49
N LYS A 264 11.76 -15.98 7.47
CA LYS A 264 13.12 -15.43 7.61
C LYS A 264 13.10 -13.94 7.97
N ILE A 265 12.11 -13.17 7.48
CA ILE A 265 12.02 -11.72 7.78
C ILE A 265 11.56 -11.48 9.22
N VAL A 266 10.60 -12.27 9.72
CA VAL A 266 10.01 -12.04 11.04
C VAL A 266 10.84 -12.61 12.19
N THR A 267 11.82 -13.51 11.91
CA THR A 267 12.70 -14.06 12.95
C THR A 267 13.72 -13.02 13.42
N PRO A 268 13.99 -12.93 14.75
CA PRO A 268 14.86 -11.89 15.32
C PRO A 268 16.27 -11.82 14.76
N GLU A 269 16.81 -12.94 14.25
CA GLU A 269 18.19 -13.04 13.74
C GLU A 269 18.38 -12.37 12.38
N SER A 270 17.37 -12.32 11.53
CA SER A 270 17.50 -11.86 10.15
C SER A 270 17.63 -10.35 10.02
N LEU A 271 17.05 -9.61 10.95
CA LEU A 271 17.09 -8.15 10.95
C LEU A 271 18.31 -7.58 11.66
N GLN A 272 19.06 -8.45 12.38
CA GLN A 272 20.39 -8.11 12.90
C GLN A 272 21.49 -8.28 11.84
N ALA A 273 21.29 -9.14 10.84
CA ALA A 273 22.28 -9.44 9.80
C ALA A 273 22.21 -8.50 8.59
N ALA A 274 21.18 -7.69 8.45
CA ALA A 274 20.99 -6.75 7.34
C ALA A 274 21.44 -5.32 7.65
N GLY A 275 22.12 -5.11 8.80
CA GLY A 275 22.62 -3.80 9.26
C GLY A 275 24.14 -3.85 9.57
#